data_56c96c252d6ce4d898ac6b886a5d0458
#
_entry.id   56c96c252d6ce4d898ac6b886a5d0458
#
_cell.length_a   1.000
_cell.length_b   1.000
_cell.length_c   1.000
_cell.angle_alpha   90.00
_cell.angle_beta   90.00
_cell.angle_gamma   90.00
#
_symmetry.space_group_name_H-M   'P 1'
#
loop_
_entity.id
_entity.type
_entity.pdbx_description
1 polymer ?
#
loop_
_entity_poly.entity_id
_entity_poly.type
_entity_poly.pdbx_seq_one_letter_code
_entity_poly.pdbx_strand_id
1 'polypeptide(L)'
;MMKSTLPWFSGRFPLYLAPMAGVSDKIFRQLCKEHGADVLTTEFVSAEGIFRRNERTREYLDFDEIERPIGVQLFGANAEHMAEAARQVIDWVRPDFVDLNFGCPVNKVVAKNGGSALLKDCPALASVAVAVVHAVAPMPVTAKIRIGWDADSINATRIARVLVNAGIAAITVHGRTRAQGYAGAADWNVIGEVAATVPVPVIGNGDLSSAADVAKRRCETGISGAMIGRAAMSAPWIFSQTKQYLATGEMVDPPALSERWNFILRHCQLAVRAWDAEEPAIRSMRARLMAYSRSMPDAKRLREKFSHVSTLAEVEAIAEENILQREDAQLPAFVAS
;
A
#
# COMPACT_ATOMS: atom_id res chain seq x y z
N MET A 1 -10.16 26.86 7.41
CA MET A 1 -9.82 25.46 7.06
C MET A 1 -11.10 24.64 6.99
N MET A 2 -11.51 24.13 5.83
CA MET A 2 -12.59 23.16 5.79
C MET A 2 -12.13 21.91 6.55
N LYS A 3 -12.96 21.41 7.49
CA LYS A 3 -12.69 20.16 8.19
C LYS A 3 -12.71 19.04 7.16
N SER A 4 -11.66 18.23 7.10
CA SER A 4 -11.63 17.02 6.26
C SER A 4 -12.87 16.17 6.58
N THR A 5 -13.55 15.68 5.55
CA THR A 5 -14.66 14.73 5.69
C THR A 5 -14.20 13.34 6.14
N LEU A 6 -12.88 13.13 6.21
CA LEU A 6 -12.25 11.86 6.57
C LEU A 6 -11.85 11.86 8.06
N PRO A 7 -12.55 11.09 8.91
CA PRO A 7 -12.40 11.19 10.38
C PRO A 7 -10.99 10.90 10.89
N TRP A 8 -10.23 10.08 10.18
CA TRP A 8 -8.88 9.67 10.59
C TRP A 8 -7.80 10.75 10.43
N PHE A 9 -8.13 11.91 9.81
CA PHE A 9 -7.25 13.09 9.80
C PHE A 9 -7.46 14.05 10.98
N SER A 10 -8.45 13.82 11.86
CA SER A 10 -8.76 14.73 12.97
C SER A 10 -7.63 14.77 14.00
N GLY A 11 -6.72 15.76 13.86
CA GLY A 11 -5.57 15.94 14.75
C GLY A 11 -4.49 14.85 14.66
N ARG A 12 -4.53 14.01 13.63
CA ARG A 12 -3.61 12.87 13.43
C ARG A 12 -2.86 12.97 12.11
N PHE A 13 -1.72 12.28 12.05
CA PHE A 13 -0.96 12.06 10.84
C PHE A 13 -1.04 10.57 10.48
N PRO A 14 -2.04 10.15 9.68
CA PRO A 14 -2.29 8.73 9.42
C PRO A 14 -1.22 8.11 8.52
N LEU A 15 -0.90 6.85 8.82
CA LEU A 15 -0.02 6.00 8.03
C LEU A 15 -0.87 5.02 7.21
N TYR A 16 -0.71 5.07 5.90
CA TYR A 16 -1.43 4.23 4.96
C TYR A 16 -0.57 3.07 4.47
N LEU A 17 -1.16 1.89 4.36
CA LEU A 17 -0.57 0.83 3.53
C LEU A 17 -0.90 1.10 2.07
N ALA A 18 0.12 1.09 1.21
CA ALA A 18 -0.09 1.25 -0.23
C ALA A 18 -0.80 0.03 -0.84
N PRO A 19 -1.79 0.24 -1.74
CA PRO A 19 -2.36 -0.83 -2.54
C PRO A 19 -1.31 -1.37 -3.53
N MET A 20 -1.00 -2.66 -3.42
CA MET A 20 0.04 -3.33 -4.21
C MET A 20 -0.49 -4.67 -4.73
N ALA A 21 -0.71 -4.79 -6.04
CA ALA A 21 -1.25 -5.99 -6.67
C ALA A 21 -0.40 -7.24 -6.37
N GLY A 22 -1.05 -8.31 -5.94
CA GLY A 22 -0.42 -9.55 -5.51
C GLY A 22 0.36 -9.42 -4.20
N VAL A 23 0.18 -8.31 -3.46
CA VAL A 23 0.89 -8.03 -2.21
C VAL A 23 -0.05 -7.64 -1.08
N SER A 24 -0.91 -6.67 -1.26
CA SER A 24 -1.81 -6.19 -0.20
C SER A 24 -3.14 -6.93 -0.18
N ASP A 25 -3.05 -8.28 -0.18
CA ASP A 25 -4.20 -9.15 0.08
C ASP A 25 -4.74 -8.97 1.50
N LYS A 26 -5.89 -9.56 1.78
CA LYS A 26 -6.59 -9.44 3.06
C LYS A 26 -5.69 -9.78 4.25
N ILE A 27 -4.95 -10.89 4.19
CA ILE A 27 -4.10 -11.35 5.29
C ILE A 27 -2.99 -10.33 5.56
N PHE A 28 -2.30 -9.88 4.50
CA PHE A 28 -1.22 -8.91 4.67
C PHE A 28 -1.73 -7.56 5.17
N ARG A 29 -2.90 -7.11 4.72
CA ARG A 29 -3.52 -5.88 5.24
C ARG A 29 -3.80 -5.97 6.73
N GLN A 30 -4.38 -7.09 7.20
CA GLN A 30 -4.63 -7.32 8.63
C GLN A 30 -3.35 -7.31 9.45
N LEU A 31 -2.31 -8.01 9.00
CA LEU A 31 -1.01 -8.01 9.65
C LEU A 31 -0.39 -6.60 9.71
N CYS A 32 -0.48 -5.82 8.64
CA CYS A 32 -0.04 -4.42 8.67
C CYS A 32 -0.88 -3.55 9.62
N LYS A 33 -2.19 -3.82 9.71
CA LYS A 33 -3.09 -3.14 10.66
C LYS A 33 -2.69 -3.39 12.10
N GLU A 34 -2.42 -4.64 12.46
CA GLU A 34 -1.94 -5.03 13.79
C GLU A 34 -0.61 -4.35 14.15
N HIS A 35 0.24 -4.13 13.14
CA HIS A 35 1.49 -3.38 13.29
C HIS A 35 1.34 -1.86 13.21
N GLY A 36 0.11 -1.35 13.16
CA GLY A 36 -0.16 0.08 13.31
C GLY A 36 -0.42 0.85 12.02
N ALA A 37 -0.66 0.22 10.87
CA ALA A 37 -1.20 0.92 9.72
C ALA A 37 -2.57 1.52 10.09
N ASP A 38 -2.78 2.82 9.87
CA ASP A 38 -4.03 3.48 10.24
C ASP A 38 -5.11 3.25 9.21
N VAL A 39 -4.79 3.39 7.93
CA VAL A 39 -5.73 3.30 6.82
C VAL A 39 -5.24 2.29 5.80
N LEU A 40 -6.15 1.45 5.37
CA LEU A 40 -5.88 0.41 4.39
C LEU A 40 -6.64 0.67 3.09
N THR A 41 -6.16 0.06 2.02
CA THR A 41 -6.84 0.08 0.71
C THR A 41 -6.70 -1.31 0.09
N THR A 42 -7.77 -1.84 -0.49
CA THR A 42 -7.73 -3.13 -1.19
C THR A 42 -6.75 -3.07 -2.37
N GLU A 43 -6.38 -4.20 -2.90
CA GLU A 43 -5.77 -4.24 -4.23
C GLU A 43 -6.73 -3.59 -5.23
N PHE A 44 -6.16 -2.98 -6.29
CA PHE A 44 -7.00 -2.29 -7.26
C PHE A 44 -7.79 -3.28 -8.13
N VAL A 45 -9.07 -3.03 -8.30
CA VAL A 45 -9.96 -3.84 -9.12
C VAL A 45 -10.47 -3.09 -10.34
N SER A 46 -10.73 -3.85 -11.41
CA SER A 46 -11.24 -3.30 -12.66
C SER A 46 -12.72 -2.94 -12.53
N ALA A 47 -13.05 -1.67 -12.76
CA ALA A 47 -14.45 -1.24 -12.84
C ALA A 47 -15.22 -2.00 -13.94
N GLU A 48 -14.58 -2.29 -15.07
CA GLU A 48 -15.15 -3.11 -16.13
C GLU A 48 -15.46 -4.53 -15.67
N GLY A 49 -14.60 -5.13 -14.81
CA GLY A 49 -14.83 -6.45 -14.22
C GLY A 49 -16.04 -6.46 -13.30
N ILE A 50 -16.19 -5.42 -12.47
CA ILE A 50 -17.34 -5.25 -11.57
C ILE A 50 -18.61 -5.01 -12.39
N PHE A 51 -18.57 -4.06 -13.33
CA PHE A 51 -19.70 -3.74 -14.20
C PHE A 51 -20.27 -4.98 -14.92
N ARG A 52 -19.40 -5.90 -15.34
CA ARG A 52 -19.79 -7.19 -15.94
C ARG A 52 -20.13 -8.28 -14.92
N ARG A 53 -20.21 -7.96 -13.63
CA ARG A 53 -20.53 -8.90 -12.54
C ARG A 53 -19.62 -10.13 -12.49
N ASN A 54 -18.32 -9.92 -12.73
CA ASN A 54 -17.33 -10.99 -12.62
C ASN A 54 -17.10 -11.34 -11.15
N GLU A 55 -17.51 -12.52 -10.71
CA GLU A 55 -17.44 -12.97 -9.32
C GLU A 55 -16.01 -12.98 -8.76
N ARG A 56 -15.03 -13.36 -9.58
CA ARG A 56 -13.61 -13.29 -9.18
C ARG A 56 -13.18 -11.89 -8.75
N THR A 57 -13.77 -10.84 -9.35
CA THR A 57 -13.46 -9.46 -8.98
C THR A 57 -13.98 -9.14 -7.59
N ARG A 58 -15.07 -9.79 -7.15
CA ARG A 58 -15.66 -9.60 -5.83
C ARG A 58 -14.75 -10.13 -4.71
N GLU A 59 -14.04 -11.23 -4.94
CA GLU A 59 -13.10 -11.83 -3.96
C GLU A 59 -11.98 -10.85 -3.57
N TYR A 60 -11.53 -10.00 -4.51
CA TYR A 60 -10.52 -8.97 -4.23
C TYR A 60 -11.03 -7.80 -3.37
N LEU A 61 -12.35 -7.73 -3.16
CA LEU A 61 -12.99 -6.67 -2.35
C LEU A 61 -13.15 -7.06 -0.89
N ASP A 62 -12.93 -8.34 -0.54
CA ASP A 62 -13.17 -8.87 0.79
C ASP A 62 -12.22 -8.25 1.83
N PHE A 63 -12.80 -7.88 2.98
CA PHE A 63 -12.09 -7.37 4.14
C PHE A 63 -12.87 -7.65 5.43
N ASP A 64 -12.18 -7.57 6.57
CA ASP A 64 -12.77 -7.71 7.90
C ASP A 64 -12.87 -6.36 8.62
N GLU A 65 -13.74 -6.27 9.62
CA GLU A 65 -13.97 -5.04 10.40
C GLU A 65 -12.70 -4.50 11.08
N ILE A 66 -11.74 -5.36 11.43
CA ILE A 66 -10.45 -4.94 11.98
C ILE A 66 -9.63 -4.07 11.01
N GLU A 67 -9.87 -4.19 9.71
CA GLU A 67 -9.13 -3.46 8.69
C GLU A 67 -9.59 -2.00 8.54
N ARG A 68 -10.74 -1.62 9.14
CA ARG A 68 -11.28 -0.25 9.05
C ARG A 68 -10.39 0.80 9.75
N PRO A 69 -10.28 2.02 9.18
CA PRO A 69 -10.89 2.45 7.92
C PRO A 69 -10.19 1.84 6.70
N ILE A 70 -11.00 1.33 5.78
CA ILE A 70 -10.54 0.68 4.55
C ILE A 70 -11.26 1.22 3.31
N GLY A 71 -10.51 1.49 2.26
CA GLY A 71 -11.03 1.86 0.95
C GLY A 71 -10.97 0.73 -0.06
N VAL A 72 -11.88 0.76 -1.02
CA VAL A 72 -11.80 -0.06 -2.22
C VAL A 72 -11.20 0.75 -3.35
N GLN A 73 -10.11 0.26 -3.95
CA GLN A 73 -9.46 0.95 -5.06
C GLN A 73 -9.95 0.44 -6.42
N LEU A 74 -10.50 1.37 -7.22
CA LEU A 74 -11.02 1.10 -8.55
C LEU A 74 -10.12 1.69 -9.64
N PHE A 75 -9.99 1.00 -10.78
CA PHE A 75 -9.42 1.56 -11.98
C PHE A 75 -10.31 1.33 -13.20
N GLY A 76 -10.31 2.31 -14.11
CA GLY A 76 -11.04 2.31 -15.36
C GLY A 76 -10.91 3.66 -16.05
N ALA A 77 -11.36 3.76 -17.30
CA ALA A 77 -11.35 4.98 -18.10
C ALA A 77 -12.76 5.45 -18.49
N ASN A 78 -13.73 4.55 -18.43
CA ASN A 78 -15.12 4.90 -18.74
C ASN A 78 -15.81 5.42 -17.49
N ALA A 79 -16.29 6.67 -17.53
CA ALA A 79 -16.89 7.34 -16.38
C ALA A 79 -18.18 6.65 -15.89
N GLU A 80 -19.02 6.17 -16.80
CA GLU A 80 -20.27 5.48 -16.48
C GLU A 80 -20.01 4.13 -15.80
N HIS A 81 -19.10 3.32 -16.38
CA HIS A 81 -18.72 2.03 -15.77
C HIS A 81 -18.04 2.20 -14.42
N MET A 82 -17.23 3.26 -14.24
CA MET A 82 -16.60 3.57 -12.96
C MET A 82 -17.62 3.97 -11.90
N ALA A 83 -18.61 4.78 -12.27
CA ALA A 83 -19.69 5.21 -11.39
C ALA A 83 -20.56 4.03 -10.95
N GLU A 84 -20.95 3.17 -11.88
CA GLU A 84 -21.76 1.99 -11.60
C GLU A 84 -20.99 0.96 -10.76
N ALA A 85 -19.72 0.70 -11.10
CA ALA A 85 -18.86 -0.17 -10.31
C ALA A 85 -18.69 0.32 -8.86
N ALA A 86 -18.57 1.63 -8.66
CA ALA A 86 -18.48 2.21 -7.33
C ALA A 86 -19.77 2.02 -6.51
N ARG A 87 -20.97 2.16 -7.11
CA ARG A 87 -22.23 1.83 -6.44
C ARG A 87 -22.29 0.37 -6.02
N GLN A 88 -21.97 -0.55 -6.95
CA GLN A 88 -21.99 -1.98 -6.67
C GLN A 88 -21.02 -2.35 -5.54
N VAL A 89 -19.83 -1.74 -5.49
CA VAL A 89 -18.87 -1.94 -4.39
C VAL A 89 -19.46 -1.53 -3.05
N ILE A 90 -20.14 -0.40 -2.97
CA ILE A 90 -20.80 0.07 -1.74
C ILE A 90 -21.86 -0.94 -1.29
N ASP A 91 -22.68 -1.42 -2.21
CA ASP A 91 -23.73 -2.39 -1.91
C ASP A 91 -23.16 -3.73 -1.44
N TRP A 92 -22.04 -4.17 -1.99
CA TRP A 92 -21.45 -5.47 -1.71
C TRP A 92 -20.68 -5.52 -0.40
N VAL A 93 -19.82 -4.51 -0.13
CA VAL A 93 -18.83 -4.58 0.96
C VAL A 93 -18.82 -3.38 1.89
N ARG A 94 -19.52 -2.28 1.58
CA ARG A 94 -19.64 -1.08 2.43
C ARG A 94 -18.29 -0.58 2.95
N PRO A 95 -17.36 -0.17 2.07
CA PRO A 95 -16.08 0.37 2.49
C PRO A 95 -16.25 1.73 3.19
N ASP A 96 -15.20 2.23 3.83
CA ASP A 96 -15.21 3.57 4.42
C ASP A 96 -15.00 4.69 3.39
N PHE A 97 -14.42 4.35 2.24
CA PHE A 97 -14.23 5.25 1.09
C PHE A 97 -14.00 4.47 -0.21
N VAL A 98 -14.19 5.13 -1.34
CA VAL A 98 -13.77 4.64 -2.66
C VAL A 98 -12.50 5.36 -3.06
N ASP A 99 -11.48 4.62 -3.54
CA ASP A 99 -10.21 5.20 -4.01
C ASP A 99 -10.04 5.01 -5.53
N LEU A 100 -9.68 6.08 -6.24
CA LEU A 100 -9.49 6.07 -7.68
C LEU A 100 -8.02 5.89 -8.03
N ASN A 101 -7.69 4.84 -8.79
CA ASN A 101 -6.34 4.59 -9.25
C ASN A 101 -6.03 5.32 -10.56
N PHE A 102 -5.30 6.42 -10.47
CA PHE A 102 -4.74 7.17 -11.59
C PHE A 102 -3.20 7.07 -11.66
N GLY A 103 -2.63 6.07 -10.99
CA GLY A 103 -1.17 5.92 -10.88
C GLY A 103 -0.59 4.59 -11.35
N CYS A 104 -1.41 3.58 -11.66
CA CYS A 104 -0.93 2.26 -12.06
C CYS A 104 -0.16 2.32 -13.38
N PRO A 105 1.14 1.91 -13.41
CA PRO A 105 1.96 1.96 -14.63
C PRO A 105 1.85 0.69 -15.49
N VAL A 106 1.11 -0.32 -15.03
CA VAL A 106 1.05 -1.65 -15.67
C VAL A 106 0.48 -1.56 -17.08
N ASN A 107 1.18 -2.10 -18.07
CA ASN A 107 0.81 -2.01 -19.48
C ASN A 107 -0.62 -2.49 -19.77
N LYS A 108 -1.09 -3.56 -19.12
CA LYS A 108 -2.45 -4.09 -19.28
C LYS A 108 -3.55 -3.10 -18.85
N VAL A 109 -3.26 -2.23 -17.86
CA VAL A 109 -4.16 -1.16 -17.38
C VAL A 109 -4.06 0.04 -18.32
N VAL A 110 -2.85 0.46 -18.63
CA VAL A 110 -2.55 1.61 -19.50
C VAL A 110 -3.08 1.42 -20.92
N ALA A 111 -2.98 0.21 -21.49
CA ALA A 111 -3.49 -0.11 -22.84
C ALA A 111 -5.02 0.02 -22.96
N LYS A 112 -5.72 0.02 -21.83
CA LYS A 112 -7.17 0.30 -21.73
C LYS A 112 -7.48 1.74 -21.35
N ASN A 113 -6.52 2.65 -21.52
CA ASN A 113 -6.59 4.06 -21.12
C ASN A 113 -6.87 4.31 -19.63
N GLY A 114 -6.70 3.30 -18.76
CA GLY A 114 -6.90 3.41 -17.32
C GLY A 114 -5.62 3.72 -16.54
N GLY A 115 -5.75 3.90 -15.23
CA GLY A 115 -4.62 4.15 -14.34
C GLY A 115 -3.85 5.42 -14.73
N SER A 116 -2.52 5.31 -14.86
CA SER A 116 -1.66 6.46 -15.18
C SER A 116 -1.84 7.02 -16.59
N ALA A 117 -2.54 6.34 -17.51
CA ALA A 117 -2.83 6.87 -18.84
C ALA A 117 -3.71 8.13 -18.76
N LEU A 118 -4.60 8.20 -17.78
CA LEU A 118 -5.48 9.35 -17.54
C LEU A 118 -4.72 10.62 -17.12
N LEU A 119 -3.47 10.52 -16.67
CA LEU A 119 -2.64 11.71 -16.39
C LEU A 119 -2.36 12.54 -17.64
N LYS A 120 -2.50 11.98 -18.84
CA LYS A 120 -2.34 12.68 -20.12
C LYS A 120 -3.62 13.38 -20.58
N ASP A 121 -4.77 13.01 -20.02
CA ASP A 121 -6.11 13.49 -20.42
C ASP A 121 -6.87 14.00 -19.20
N CYS A 122 -6.64 15.27 -18.84
CA CYS A 122 -7.29 15.90 -17.70
C CYS A 122 -8.82 15.94 -17.83
N PRO A 123 -9.44 16.19 -19.00
CA PRO A 123 -10.88 16.11 -19.19
C PRO A 123 -11.45 14.72 -18.89
N ALA A 124 -10.84 13.66 -19.42
CA ALA A 124 -11.27 12.29 -19.15
C ALA A 124 -11.11 11.92 -17.66
N LEU A 125 -9.99 12.29 -17.03
CA LEU A 125 -9.77 12.10 -15.60
C LEU A 125 -10.82 12.81 -14.76
N ALA A 126 -11.15 14.07 -15.09
CA ALA A 126 -12.19 14.85 -14.43
C ALA A 126 -13.55 14.19 -14.56
N SER A 127 -13.91 13.74 -15.77
CA SER A 127 -15.18 13.05 -16.04
C SER A 127 -15.36 11.80 -15.18
N VAL A 128 -14.31 10.97 -15.06
CA VAL A 128 -14.31 9.78 -14.20
C VAL A 128 -14.48 10.18 -12.73
N ALA A 129 -13.71 11.16 -12.24
CA ALA A 129 -13.77 11.57 -10.85
C ALA A 129 -15.15 12.14 -10.47
N VAL A 130 -15.69 13.04 -11.28
CA VAL A 130 -17.03 13.64 -11.09
C VAL A 130 -18.10 12.56 -11.07
N ALA A 131 -18.08 11.64 -12.04
CA ALA A 131 -19.08 10.59 -12.15
C ALA A 131 -19.10 9.69 -10.91
N VAL A 132 -17.91 9.28 -10.40
CA VAL A 132 -17.83 8.45 -9.20
C VAL A 132 -18.26 9.23 -7.96
N VAL A 133 -17.76 10.46 -7.75
CA VAL A 133 -18.16 11.29 -6.59
C VAL A 133 -19.66 11.46 -6.51
N HIS A 134 -20.31 11.78 -7.62
CA HIS A 134 -21.77 11.93 -7.66
C HIS A 134 -22.51 10.60 -7.41
N ALA A 135 -21.98 9.50 -7.95
CA ALA A 135 -22.62 8.19 -7.87
C ALA A 135 -22.67 7.63 -6.45
N VAL A 136 -21.66 7.95 -5.61
CA VAL A 136 -21.49 7.35 -4.29
C VAL A 136 -21.74 8.31 -3.12
N ALA A 137 -22.11 9.56 -3.40
CA ALA A 137 -22.39 10.52 -2.33
C ALA A 137 -23.43 9.98 -1.34
N PRO A 138 -23.23 10.13 -0.01
CA PRO A 138 -22.21 10.94 0.67
C PRO A 138 -20.89 10.22 0.98
N MET A 139 -20.63 9.02 0.44
CA MET A 139 -19.39 8.28 0.63
C MET A 139 -18.20 9.11 0.12
N PRO A 140 -17.11 9.28 0.92
CA PRO A 140 -15.94 10.00 0.45
C PRO A 140 -15.21 9.24 -0.66
N VAL A 141 -14.72 9.99 -1.64
CA VAL A 141 -13.89 9.47 -2.73
C VAL A 141 -12.48 10.06 -2.61
N THR A 142 -11.47 9.21 -2.67
CA THR A 142 -10.05 9.61 -2.70
C THR A 142 -9.44 9.26 -4.05
N ALA A 143 -8.23 9.76 -4.32
CA ALA A 143 -7.53 9.43 -5.55
C ALA A 143 -6.04 9.21 -5.30
N LYS A 144 -5.46 8.21 -5.97
CA LYS A 144 -4.03 7.95 -5.97
C LYS A 144 -3.44 8.23 -7.34
N ILE A 145 -2.49 9.17 -7.41
CA ILE A 145 -1.83 9.65 -8.64
C ILE A 145 -0.33 9.42 -8.61
N ARG A 146 0.31 9.57 -9.78
CA ARG A 146 1.75 9.83 -9.95
C ARG A 146 1.96 11.29 -10.33
N ILE A 147 3.22 11.76 -10.26
CA ILE A 147 3.54 13.15 -10.56
C ILE A 147 3.39 13.52 -12.04
N GLY A 148 3.31 12.54 -12.94
CA GLY A 148 3.11 12.72 -14.37
C GLY A 148 3.30 11.44 -15.14
N TRP A 149 3.19 11.52 -16.47
CA TRP A 149 3.42 10.40 -17.38
C TRP A 149 4.92 10.11 -17.55
N ASP A 150 5.71 11.12 -17.84
CA ASP A 150 7.16 11.11 -18.00
C ASP A 150 7.76 12.42 -17.47
N ALA A 151 9.08 12.61 -17.65
CA ALA A 151 9.79 13.77 -17.15
C ALA A 151 9.34 15.09 -17.80
N ASP A 152 8.89 15.03 -19.05
CA ASP A 152 8.48 16.21 -19.82
C ASP A 152 7.01 16.60 -19.56
N SER A 153 6.27 15.74 -18.87
CA SER A 153 4.83 15.91 -18.60
C SER A 153 4.46 15.78 -17.12
N ILE A 154 5.31 16.32 -16.22
CA ILE A 154 4.99 16.45 -14.80
C ILE A 154 3.84 17.43 -14.63
N ASN A 155 2.69 16.96 -14.10
CA ASN A 155 1.47 17.74 -14.02
C ASN A 155 0.63 17.51 -12.75
N ALA A 156 1.24 16.93 -11.70
CA ALA A 156 0.53 16.55 -10.47
C ALA A 156 -0.25 17.71 -9.84
N THR A 157 0.32 18.91 -9.80
CA THR A 157 -0.37 20.10 -9.23
C THR A 157 -1.62 20.46 -10.01
N ARG A 158 -1.57 20.38 -11.35
CA ARG A 158 -2.75 20.61 -12.20
C ARG A 158 -3.80 19.51 -11.98
N ILE A 159 -3.39 18.24 -11.97
CA ILE A 159 -4.28 17.09 -11.74
C ILE A 159 -4.94 17.20 -10.36
N ALA A 160 -4.19 17.56 -9.33
CA ALA A 160 -4.71 17.72 -7.98
C ALA A 160 -5.84 18.76 -7.91
N ARG A 161 -5.66 19.91 -8.57
CA ARG A 161 -6.74 20.93 -8.67
C ARG A 161 -7.97 20.40 -9.37
N VAL A 162 -7.81 19.66 -10.46
CA VAL A 162 -8.91 19.03 -11.21
C VAL A 162 -9.67 18.05 -10.32
N LEU A 163 -8.97 17.22 -9.56
CA LEU A 163 -9.55 16.24 -8.63
C LEU A 163 -10.32 16.92 -7.48
N VAL A 164 -9.77 17.98 -6.91
CA VAL A 164 -10.46 18.77 -5.86
C VAL A 164 -11.74 19.38 -6.39
N ASN A 165 -11.70 19.97 -7.58
CA ASN A 165 -12.89 20.53 -8.24
C ASN A 165 -13.95 19.46 -8.57
N ALA A 166 -13.54 18.22 -8.76
CA ALA A 166 -14.42 17.06 -8.94
C ALA A 166 -15.02 16.54 -7.61
N GLY A 167 -14.58 17.05 -6.45
CA GLY A 167 -15.08 16.65 -5.12
C GLY A 167 -14.27 15.55 -4.44
N ILE A 168 -13.02 15.28 -4.86
CA ILE A 168 -12.14 14.32 -4.20
C ILE A 168 -11.77 14.81 -2.80
N ALA A 169 -11.93 13.92 -1.80
CA ALA A 169 -11.77 14.24 -0.37
C ALA A 169 -10.29 14.18 0.11
N ALA A 170 -9.42 13.42 -0.53
CA ALA A 170 -7.99 13.37 -0.26
C ALA A 170 -7.23 12.83 -1.49
N ILE A 171 -5.95 13.20 -1.62
CA ILE A 171 -5.12 12.80 -2.76
C ILE A 171 -3.83 12.15 -2.26
N THR A 172 -3.55 10.93 -2.72
CA THR A 172 -2.24 10.29 -2.53
C THR A 172 -1.34 10.54 -3.74
N VAL A 173 -0.16 11.09 -3.54
CA VAL A 173 0.80 11.41 -4.60
C VAL A 173 2.04 10.52 -4.49
N HIS A 174 2.28 9.67 -5.49
CA HIS A 174 3.55 8.97 -5.63
C HIS A 174 4.54 9.85 -6.40
N GLY A 175 5.67 10.19 -5.77
CA GLY A 175 6.69 11.11 -6.28
C GLY A 175 7.50 10.60 -7.49
N ARG A 176 6.94 9.70 -8.31
CA ARG A 176 7.52 9.22 -9.56
C ARG A 176 6.56 9.36 -10.72
N THR A 177 7.10 9.57 -11.91
CA THR A 177 6.30 9.50 -13.14
C THR A 177 5.97 8.05 -13.49
N ARG A 178 5.02 7.86 -14.42
CA ARG A 178 4.72 6.52 -14.96
C ARG A 178 5.96 5.89 -15.63
N ALA A 179 6.69 6.67 -16.41
CA ALA A 179 7.87 6.20 -17.15
C ALA A 179 8.99 5.72 -16.21
N GLN A 180 9.19 6.37 -15.08
CA GLN A 180 10.17 5.94 -14.08
C GLN A 180 9.84 4.57 -13.47
N GLY A 181 8.57 4.16 -13.43
CA GLY A 181 8.18 2.95 -12.70
C GLY A 181 8.62 3.00 -11.23
N TYR A 182 9.74 2.34 -10.92
CA TYR A 182 10.41 2.38 -9.61
C TYR A 182 11.87 2.82 -9.70
N ALA A 183 12.35 3.23 -10.86
CA ALA A 183 13.71 3.72 -11.06
C ALA A 183 13.91 5.13 -10.49
N GLY A 184 15.15 5.48 -10.17
CA GLY A 184 15.50 6.76 -9.58
C GLY A 184 14.89 7.00 -8.20
N ALA A 185 14.88 8.25 -7.76
CA ALA A 185 14.28 8.69 -6.49
C ALA A 185 12.89 9.28 -6.70
N ALA A 186 12.05 9.20 -5.67
CA ALA A 186 10.77 9.92 -5.64
C ALA A 186 11.02 11.42 -5.45
N ASP A 187 10.37 12.23 -6.26
CA ASP A 187 10.45 13.69 -6.16
C ASP A 187 9.47 14.20 -5.11
N TRP A 188 10.02 14.54 -3.96
CA TRP A 188 9.28 15.05 -2.82
C TRP A 188 8.99 16.55 -2.92
N ASN A 189 9.71 17.30 -3.79
CA ASN A 189 9.41 18.70 -4.02
C ASN A 189 8.04 18.84 -4.70
N VAL A 190 7.80 18.04 -5.75
CA VAL A 190 6.49 18.01 -6.42
C VAL A 190 5.37 17.59 -5.48
N ILE A 191 5.61 16.63 -4.56
CA ILE A 191 4.61 16.26 -3.53
C ILE A 191 4.31 17.46 -2.63
N GLY A 192 5.34 18.20 -2.19
CA GLY A 192 5.20 19.41 -1.37
C GLY A 192 4.43 20.52 -2.10
N GLU A 193 4.71 20.73 -3.39
CA GLU A 193 3.97 21.68 -4.23
C GLU A 193 2.48 21.33 -4.31
N VAL A 194 2.16 20.04 -4.47
CA VAL A 194 0.75 19.59 -4.44
C VAL A 194 0.13 19.88 -3.09
N ALA A 195 0.82 19.53 -1.99
CA ALA A 195 0.30 19.76 -0.64
C ALA A 195 0.04 21.24 -0.33
N ALA A 196 0.90 22.13 -0.84
CA ALA A 196 0.71 23.58 -0.70
C ALA A 196 -0.40 24.16 -1.60
N THR A 197 -0.82 23.43 -2.64
CA THR A 197 -1.73 23.95 -3.66
C THR A 197 -3.19 23.64 -3.40
N VAL A 198 -3.52 22.51 -2.75
CA VAL A 198 -4.90 22.04 -2.59
C VAL A 198 -5.36 22.10 -1.13
N PRO A 199 -6.66 22.36 -0.87
CA PRO A 199 -7.22 22.47 0.48
C PRO A 199 -7.53 21.10 1.13
N VAL A 200 -7.47 19.99 0.38
CA VAL A 200 -7.74 18.64 0.87
C VAL A 200 -6.44 17.98 1.37
N PRO A 201 -6.54 16.98 2.27
CA PRO A 201 -5.37 16.24 2.72
C PRO A 201 -4.58 15.63 1.56
N VAL A 202 -3.26 15.82 1.57
CA VAL A 202 -2.34 15.16 0.64
C VAL A 202 -1.51 14.13 1.40
N ILE A 203 -1.51 12.90 0.88
CA ILE A 203 -0.76 11.77 1.40
C ILE A 203 0.48 11.56 0.52
N GLY A 204 1.67 11.70 1.09
CA GLY A 204 2.92 11.50 0.36
C GLY A 204 3.29 10.02 0.25
N ASN A 205 3.76 9.60 -0.92
CA ASN A 205 4.19 8.23 -1.20
C ASN A 205 5.48 8.19 -2.03
N GLY A 206 6.37 7.28 -1.70
CA GLY A 206 7.63 7.01 -2.43
C GLY A 206 8.85 7.07 -1.53
N ASP A 207 9.67 6.02 -1.57
CA ASP A 207 10.95 5.88 -0.87
C ASP A 207 10.91 6.15 0.65
N LEU A 208 9.79 5.84 1.28
CA LEU A 208 9.66 5.84 2.72
C LEU A 208 10.11 4.46 3.23
N SER A 209 11.35 4.38 3.68
CA SER A 209 12.00 3.14 4.11
C SER A 209 12.23 3.05 5.61
N SER A 210 12.10 4.15 6.33
CA SER A 210 12.28 4.25 7.77
C SER A 210 11.34 5.27 8.41
N ALA A 211 11.23 5.22 9.74
CA ALA A 211 10.50 6.23 10.53
C ALA A 211 11.08 7.64 10.32
N ALA A 212 12.41 7.74 10.23
CA ALA A 212 13.10 9.00 9.99
C ALA A 212 12.77 9.59 8.61
N ASP A 213 12.63 8.76 7.57
CA ASP A 213 12.19 9.24 6.25
C ASP A 213 10.81 9.87 6.33
N VAL A 214 9.86 9.21 7.02
CA VAL A 214 8.50 9.73 7.18
C VAL A 214 8.51 11.06 7.92
N ALA A 215 9.23 11.16 9.04
CA ALA A 215 9.34 12.38 9.82
C ALA A 215 9.96 13.53 9.01
N LYS A 216 11.06 13.26 8.30
CA LYS A 216 11.72 14.21 7.41
C LYS A 216 10.74 14.75 6.37
N ARG A 217 10.06 13.86 5.64
CA ARG A 217 9.13 14.27 4.57
C ARG A 217 7.91 15.03 5.10
N ARG A 218 7.40 14.65 6.27
CA ARG A 218 6.34 15.40 6.95
C ARG A 218 6.75 16.85 7.20
N CYS A 219 7.97 17.07 7.73
CA CYS A 219 8.49 18.41 8.00
C CYS A 219 8.75 19.23 6.72
N GLU A 220 9.34 18.60 5.69
CA GLU A 220 9.76 19.28 4.47
C GLU A 220 8.61 19.67 3.55
N THR A 221 7.50 18.90 3.53
CA THR A 221 6.50 19.00 2.47
C THR A 221 5.11 19.40 2.95
N GLY A 222 4.85 19.41 4.26
CA GLY A 222 3.52 19.73 4.79
C GLY A 222 2.41 18.73 4.43
N ILE A 223 2.76 17.51 4.04
CA ILE A 223 1.78 16.43 3.80
C ILE A 223 0.96 16.12 5.04
N SER A 224 -0.28 15.70 4.85
CA SER A 224 -1.22 15.38 5.92
C SER A 224 -1.16 13.92 6.39
N GLY A 225 -0.49 13.04 5.66
CA GLY A 225 -0.29 11.63 5.96
C GLY A 225 0.79 11.02 5.06
N ALA A 226 1.21 9.81 5.36
CA ALA A 226 2.21 9.08 4.59
C ALA A 226 1.70 7.70 4.16
N MET A 227 1.99 7.31 2.90
CA MET A 227 1.65 5.98 2.40
C MET A 227 2.93 5.16 2.19
N ILE A 228 3.03 4.03 2.88
CA ILE A 228 4.18 3.13 2.88
C ILE A 228 3.86 1.92 2.00
N GLY A 229 4.75 1.58 1.08
CA GLY A 229 4.61 0.43 0.18
C GLY A 229 5.71 -0.60 0.41
N ARG A 230 6.76 -0.57 -0.40
CA ARG A 230 7.80 -1.59 -0.46
C ARG A 230 8.49 -1.89 0.88
N ALA A 231 8.66 -0.89 1.74
CA ALA A 231 9.24 -1.10 3.06
C ALA A 231 8.34 -2.01 3.93
N ALA A 232 7.02 -1.83 3.88
CA ALA A 232 6.10 -2.69 4.61
C ALA A 232 6.15 -4.16 4.16
N MET A 233 6.51 -4.43 2.88
CA MET A 233 6.64 -5.81 2.38
C MET A 233 7.73 -6.61 3.11
N SER A 234 8.78 -5.96 3.57
CA SER A 234 9.90 -6.61 4.27
C SER A 234 9.86 -6.40 5.78
N ALA A 235 9.23 -5.32 6.24
CA ALA A 235 9.22 -4.91 7.64
C ALA A 235 7.87 -4.23 8.00
N PRO A 236 6.78 -4.99 8.18
CA PRO A 236 5.46 -4.41 8.51
C PRO A 236 5.45 -3.59 9.81
N TRP A 237 6.34 -3.87 10.73
CA TRP A 237 6.55 -3.10 11.96
C TRP A 237 7.01 -1.65 11.73
N ILE A 238 7.33 -1.27 10.48
CA ILE A 238 7.64 0.13 10.12
C ILE A 238 6.52 1.09 10.54
N PHE A 239 5.27 0.64 10.54
CA PHE A 239 4.13 1.48 10.96
C PHE A 239 4.21 1.82 12.45
N SER A 240 4.41 0.83 13.33
CA SER A 240 4.54 1.06 14.78
C SER A 240 5.79 1.85 15.13
N GLN A 241 6.93 1.53 14.49
CA GLN A 241 8.17 2.29 14.65
C GLN A 241 7.99 3.76 14.24
N THR A 242 7.30 4.01 13.12
CA THR A 242 7.03 5.38 12.66
C THR A 242 6.15 6.13 13.65
N LYS A 243 5.09 5.50 14.16
CA LYS A 243 4.21 6.13 15.16
C LYS A 243 4.98 6.52 16.43
N GLN A 244 5.78 5.60 16.94
CA GLN A 244 6.58 5.85 18.12
C GLN A 244 7.59 6.98 17.88
N TYR A 245 8.33 6.94 16.77
CA TYR A 245 9.28 8.00 16.42
C TYR A 245 8.61 9.36 16.27
N LEU A 246 7.43 9.43 15.62
CA LEU A 246 6.69 10.69 15.51
C LEU A 246 6.14 11.22 16.82
N ALA A 247 5.93 10.35 17.81
CA ALA A 247 5.45 10.72 19.13
C ALA A 247 6.56 11.12 20.11
N THR A 248 7.71 10.44 20.05
CA THR A 248 8.79 10.57 21.05
C THR A 248 10.08 11.18 20.50
N GLY A 249 10.30 11.14 19.19
CA GLY A 249 11.58 11.47 18.56
C GLY A 249 12.66 10.38 18.70
N GLU A 250 12.34 9.26 19.35
CA GLU A 250 13.29 8.17 19.60
C GLU A 250 13.14 7.05 18.57
N MET A 251 14.27 6.59 18.02
CA MET A 251 14.31 5.45 17.13
C MET A 251 14.05 4.16 17.92
N VAL A 252 13.24 3.31 17.36
CA VAL A 252 12.93 1.98 17.91
C VAL A 252 13.64 0.92 17.10
N ASP A 253 14.34 0.06 17.80
CA ASP A 253 14.98 -1.10 17.16
C ASP A 253 13.95 -1.99 16.46
N PRO A 254 14.34 -2.64 15.37
CA PRO A 254 13.49 -3.65 14.76
C PRO A 254 13.20 -4.79 15.75
N PRO A 255 12.06 -5.49 15.62
CA PRO A 255 11.76 -6.66 16.47
C PRO A 255 12.91 -7.67 16.51
N ALA A 256 13.05 -8.38 17.61
CA ALA A 256 14.03 -9.45 17.75
C ALA A 256 13.89 -10.50 16.63
N LEU A 257 14.95 -11.24 16.35
CA LEU A 257 14.94 -12.22 15.26
C LEU A 257 13.82 -13.27 15.42
N SER A 258 13.61 -13.75 16.65
CA SER A 258 12.52 -14.67 16.98
C SER A 258 11.12 -14.06 16.71
N GLU A 259 10.91 -12.78 17.04
CA GLU A 259 9.64 -12.10 16.78
C GLU A 259 9.37 -11.92 15.28
N ARG A 260 10.43 -11.63 14.49
CA ARG A 260 10.32 -11.55 13.02
C ARG A 260 9.95 -12.92 12.43
N TRP A 261 10.54 -13.99 12.93
CA TRP A 261 10.19 -15.34 12.51
C TRP A 261 8.76 -15.72 12.93
N ASN A 262 8.34 -15.38 14.14
CA ASN A 262 6.96 -15.58 14.58
C ASN A 262 5.97 -14.87 13.66
N PHE A 263 6.27 -13.65 13.22
CA PHE A 263 5.46 -12.93 12.25
C PHE A 263 5.40 -13.66 10.89
N ILE A 264 6.54 -14.12 10.36
CA ILE A 264 6.63 -14.82 9.08
C ILE A 264 5.84 -16.13 9.12
N LEU A 265 6.04 -16.94 10.16
CA LEU A 265 5.35 -18.21 10.36
C LEU A 265 3.85 -18.02 10.51
N ARG A 266 3.44 -17.02 11.29
CA ARG A 266 2.02 -16.65 11.42
C ARG A 266 1.39 -16.28 10.08
N HIS A 267 2.11 -15.52 9.23
CA HIS A 267 1.60 -15.20 7.90
C HIS A 267 1.43 -16.46 7.05
N CYS A 268 2.41 -17.38 7.05
CA CYS A 268 2.31 -18.66 6.35
C CYS A 268 1.13 -19.50 6.86
N GLN A 269 0.93 -19.59 8.19
CA GLN A 269 -0.18 -20.31 8.81
C GLN A 269 -1.53 -19.74 8.40
N LEU A 270 -1.67 -18.40 8.37
CA LEU A 270 -2.89 -17.73 7.91
C LEU A 270 -3.14 -17.99 6.42
N ALA A 271 -2.09 -17.99 5.60
CA ALA A 271 -2.21 -18.33 4.18
C ALA A 271 -2.68 -19.78 3.99
N VAL A 272 -2.11 -20.74 4.73
CA VAL A 272 -2.55 -22.15 4.67
C VAL A 272 -4.01 -22.30 5.08
N ARG A 273 -4.46 -21.58 6.12
CA ARG A 273 -5.87 -21.62 6.55
C ARG A 273 -6.85 -21.01 5.53
N ALA A 274 -6.39 -20.08 4.72
CA ALA A 274 -7.22 -19.41 3.71
C ALA A 274 -7.30 -20.17 2.38
N TRP A 275 -6.49 -21.22 2.22
CA TRP A 275 -6.47 -22.05 1.02
C TRP A 275 -6.96 -23.47 1.34
N ASP A 276 -7.55 -24.15 0.34
CA ASP A 276 -8.00 -25.53 0.52
C ASP A 276 -6.84 -26.55 0.58
N ALA A 277 -5.61 -26.11 0.22
CA ALA A 277 -4.43 -26.97 0.18
C ALA A 277 -3.16 -26.21 0.60
N GLU A 278 -2.32 -26.86 1.41
CA GLU A 278 -1.09 -26.26 1.97
C GLU A 278 -0.05 -25.91 0.90
N GLU A 279 0.23 -26.84 -0.02
CA GLU A 279 1.28 -26.65 -1.02
C GLU A 279 1.05 -25.43 -1.93
N PRO A 280 -0.13 -25.21 -2.53
CA PRO A 280 -0.41 -23.97 -3.27
C PRO A 280 -0.31 -22.71 -2.40
N ALA A 281 -0.76 -22.77 -1.13
CA ALA A 281 -0.67 -21.66 -0.19
C ALA A 281 0.79 -21.25 0.05
N ILE A 282 1.65 -22.20 0.43
CA ILE A 282 3.06 -21.93 0.70
C ILE A 282 3.82 -21.52 -0.57
N ARG A 283 3.52 -22.10 -1.72
CA ARG A 283 4.08 -21.64 -3.00
C ARG A 283 3.71 -20.20 -3.32
N SER A 284 2.49 -19.77 -3.00
CA SER A 284 2.07 -18.38 -3.17
C SER A 284 2.85 -17.43 -2.25
N MET A 285 3.27 -17.90 -1.08
CA MET A 285 4.05 -17.15 -0.10
C MET A 285 5.53 -16.93 -0.51
N ARG A 286 6.08 -17.66 -1.47
CA ARG A 286 7.51 -17.57 -1.83
C ARG A 286 7.97 -16.14 -2.11
N ALA A 287 7.21 -15.37 -2.89
CA ALA A 287 7.54 -13.98 -3.19
C ALA A 287 7.56 -13.09 -1.93
N ARG A 288 6.67 -13.38 -0.98
CA ARG A 288 6.61 -12.69 0.33
C ARG A 288 7.77 -13.06 1.23
N LEU A 289 8.08 -14.36 1.33
CA LEU A 289 9.23 -14.86 2.09
C LEU A 289 10.53 -14.25 1.57
N MET A 290 10.68 -14.15 0.23
CA MET A 290 11.81 -13.43 -0.38
C MET A 290 11.83 -11.93 -0.03
N ALA A 291 10.69 -11.28 0.12
CA ALA A 291 10.64 -9.90 0.58
C ALA A 291 11.06 -9.77 2.05
N TYR A 292 10.53 -10.63 2.93
CA TYR A 292 10.88 -10.66 4.35
C TYR A 292 12.37 -10.91 4.59
N SER A 293 13.01 -11.77 3.78
CA SER A 293 14.45 -12.05 3.92
C SER A 293 15.33 -10.79 3.88
N ARG A 294 14.86 -9.69 3.25
CA ARG A 294 15.63 -8.44 3.15
C ARG A 294 15.89 -7.79 4.51
N SER A 295 15.02 -8.01 5.46
CA SER A 295 15.15 -7.52 6.83
C SER A 295 15.77 -8.56 7.79
N MET A 296 16.19 -9.71 7.26
CA MET A 296 16.70 -10.84 8.04
C MET A 296 18.21 -11.02 7.86
N PRO A 297 18.92 -11.54 8.89
CA PRO A 297 20.30 -12.02 8.71
C PRO A 297 20.35 -13.11 7.63
N ASP A 298 21.49 -13.22 6.96
CA ASP A 298 21.74 -14.24 5.92
C ASP A 298 20.73 -14.22 4.75
N ALA A 299 20.25 -13.03 4.42
CA ALA A 299 19.23 -12.79 3.42
C ALA A 299 19.42 -13.55 2.08
N LYS A 300 20.68 -13.72 1.62
CA LYS A 300 20.97 -14.47 0.38
C LYS A 300 20.61 -15.95 0.53
N ARG A 301 21.05 -16.58 1.61
CA ARG A 301 20.78 -18.01 1.92
C ARG A 301 19.29 -18.25 2.15
N LEU A 302 18.63 -17.33 2.87
CA LEU A 302 17.19 -17.42 3.07
C LEU A 302 16.41 -17.34 1.74
N ARG A 303 16.77 -16.44 0.83
CA ARG A 303 16.12 -16.36 -0.49
C ARG A 303 16.26 -17.64 -1.30
N GLU A 304 17.43 -18.26 -1.27
CA GLU A 304 17.68 -19.54 -1.93
C GLU A 304 16.73 -20.62 -1.38
N LYS A 305 16.68 -20.79 -0.05
CA LYS A 305 15.78 -21.74 0.60
C LYS A 305 14.30 -21.44 0.30
N PHE A 306 13.87 -20.20 0.45
CA PHE A 306 12.47 -19.78 0.22
C PHE A 306 11.98 -19.98 -1.22
N SER A 307 12.88 -20.03 -2.20
CA SER A 307 12.49 -20.29 -3.60
C SER A 307 11.94 -21.69 -3.82
N HIS A 308 12.22 -22.64 -2.92
CA HIS A 308 11.87 -24.05 -3.05
C HIS A 308 10.78 -24.53 -2.08
N VAL A 309 10.49 -23.81 -0.98
CA VAL A 309 9.52 -24.26 0.03
C VAL A 309 8.13 -24.55 -0.55
N SER A 310 7.52 -25.62 -0.07
CA SER A 310 6.19 -26.07 -0.47
C SER A 310 5.29 -26.46 0.71
N THR A 311 5.87 -26.58 1.92
CA THR A 311 5.14 -26.90 3.15
C THR A 311 5.48 -25.90 4.27
N LEU A 312 4.58 -25.79 5.25
CA LEU A 312 4.82 -24.97 6.44
C LEU A 312 5.98 -25.51 7.26
N ALA A 313 6.10 -26.83 7.38
CA ALA A 313 7.19 -27.49 8.09
C ALA A 313 8.58 -27.13 7.51
N GLU A 314 8.70 -26.98 6.19
CA GLU A 314 9.94 -26.50 5.56
C GLU A 314 10.29 -25.06 5.96
N VAL A 315 9.28 -24.19 6.10
CA VAL A 315 9.49 -22.80 6.56
C VAL A 315 9.88 -22.77 8.04
N GLU A 316 9.25 -23.62 8.87
CA GLU A 316 9.59 -23.78 10.30
C GLU A 316 11.01 -24.27 10.50
N ALA A 317 11.44 -25.29 9.77
CA ALA A 317 12.82 -25.77 9.82
C ALA A 317 13.87 -24.71 9.42
N ILE A 318 13.55 -23.88 8.42
CA ILE A 318 14.40 -22.74 8.04
C ILE A 318 14.47 -21.70 9.17
N ALA A 319 13.36 -21.45 9.86
CA ALA A 319 13.32 -20.52 10.98
C ALA A 319 14.19 -21.00 12.16
N GLU A 320 14.03 -22.24 12.56
CA GLU A 320 14.81 -22.87 13.63
C GLU A 320 16.32 -22.82 13.33
N GLU A 321 16.72 -23.22 12.12
CA GLU A 321 18.13 -23.18 11.71
C GLU A 321 18.69 -21.74 11.74
N ASN A 322 17.93 -20.75 11.25
CA ASN A 322 18.40 -19.37 11.23
C ASN A 322 18.51 -18.74 12.62
N ILE A 323 17.63 -19.13 13.56
CA ILE A 323 17.70 -18.69 14.96
C ILE A 323 18.90 -19.31 15.65
N LEU A 324 19.05 -20.65 15.59
CA LEU A 324 20.17 -21.39 16.24
C LEU A 324 21.53 -20.89 15.78
N GLN A 325 21.74 -20.68 14.48
CA GLN A 325 23.02 -20.18 13.95
C GLN A 325 23.37 -18.78 14.50
N ARG A 326 22.42 -17.99 14.95
CA ARG A 326 22.67 -16.67 15.54
C ARG A 326 22.93 -16.73 17.03
N GLU A 327 22.30 -17.65 17.74
CA GLU A 327 22.62 -17.91 19.14
C GLU A 327 24.03 -18.42 19.28
N ASP A 328 24.45 -19.36 18.43
CA ASP A 328 25.83 -19.86 18.39
C ASP A 328 26.87 -18.79 18.04
N ALA A 329 26.53 -17.88 17.12
CA ALA A 329 27.41 -16.77 16.72
C ALA A 329 27.58 -15.68 17.80
N GLN A 330 26.68 -15.63 18.78
CA GLN A 330 26.72 -14.67 19.91
C GLN A 330 27.42 -15.26 21.15
N LEU A 331 27.69 -16.59 21.18
CA LEU A 331 28.49 -17.19 22.24
C LEU A 331 29.95 -16.75 22.05
N PRO A 332 30.60 -16.16 23.08
CA PRO A 332 32.01 -15.81 22.99
C PRO A 332 32.81 -17.09 22.72
N ALA A 333 33.70 -17.02 21.72
CA ALA A 333 34.63 -18.10 21.47
C ALA A 333 35.36 -18.42 22.80
N PHE A 334 35.06 -19.55 23.39
CA PHE A 334 35.83 -20.03 24.54
C PHE A 334 37.26 -20.18 24.05
N VAL A 335 38.12 -19.26 24.48
CA VAL A 335 39.57 -19.38 24.28
C VAL A 335 39.99 -20.61 25.08
N ALA A 336 40.19 -21.73 24.40
CA ALA A 336 40.87 -22.86 24.97
C ALA A 336 42.31 -22.44 25.23
N SER A 337 42.60 -22.21 26.49
CA SER A 337 43.95 -22.00 27.02
C SER A 337 44.75 -23.28 27.04
#